data_fccc34d0e860b84ce0e41641d473d2d5
#
_entry.id   fccc34d0e860b84ce0e41641d473d2d5
#
_cell.length_a   1.000
_cell.length_b   1.000
_cell.length_c   1.000
_cell.angle_alpha   90.00
_cell.angle_beta   90.00
_cell.angle_gamma   90.00
#
_symmetry.space_group_name_H-M   'P 1'
#
loop_
_entity.id
_entity.type
_entity.pdbx_description
1 polymer ?
#
loop_
_entity_poly.entity_id
_entity_poly.type
_entity_poly.pdbx_seq_one_letter_code
_entity_poly.pdbx_strand_id
1 'polypeptide(L)'
;MRLVAIPPYRNPGVEWGWVLRHLVNDYAKTGALDGVTVDVDEGYFVESTSEKRDEEVLALINVGIINKVKEYAATGKYDAVVLTGGIDPGFIAARVVLQDRLPVTGAIHSALHVASLIGERTSEIHTVPSSSLIVRHLGERYGFGAKLVAVRISGHTSTAAYRVLEKYRADWPERLEDPALKPIMDDIAASCIAAVEENRADSVILACEHLQACTGACGSA
;
A
#
# COMPACT_ATOMS: atom_id res chain seq x y z
N MET A 1 20.50 5.59 -7.74
CA MET A 1 19.15 6.20 -7.80
C MET A 1 18.62 6.37 -6.38
N ARG A 2 18.03 7.51 -6.05
CA ARG A 2 17.48 7.77 -4.71
C ARG A 2 15.99 8.08 -4.78
N LEU A 3 15.18 7.29 -4.08
CA LEU A 3 13.73 7.41 -4.05
C LEU A 3 13.26 7.88 -2.67
N VAL A 4 12.10 8.50 -2.60
CA VAL A 4 11.36 8.67 -1.35
C VAL A 4 10.02 7.95 -1.44
N ALA A 5 9.74 7.08 -0.45
CA ALA A 5 8.45 6.43 -0.28
C ALA A 5 7.63 7.18 0.77
N ILE A 6 6.41 7.57 0.42
CA ILE A 6 5.54 8.38 1.26
C ILE A 6 4.29 7.56 1.61
N PRO A 7 4.12 7.14 2.89
CA PRO A 7 2.87 6.57 3.34
C PRO A 7 1.73 7.59 3.27
N PRO A 8 0.48 7.15 3.08
CA PRO A 8 -0.64 8.07 2.83
C PRO A 8 -0.86 9.04 3.99
N TYR A 9 -0.71 8.56 5.21
CA TYR A 9 -0.89 9.38 6.42
C TYR A 9 -0.28 8.67 7.64
N ARG A 10 -0.22 9.41 8.75
CA ARG A 10 -0.10 8.90 10.11
C ARG A 10 -1.19 9.53 10.97
N ASN A 11 -1.61 8.86 12.01
CA ASN A 11 -2.62 9.35 12.95
C ASN A 11 -2.24 9.00 14.39
N PRO A 12 -2.97 9.48 15.41
CA PRO A 12 -2.69 9.09 16.79
C PRO A 12 -2.73 7.57 16.96
N GLY A 13 -1.60 6.99 17.37
CA GLY A 13 -1.45 5.56 17.64
C GLY A 13 -1.23 4.67 16.41
N VAL A 14 -1.07 5.23 15.20
CA VAL A 14 -0.73 4.46 13.99
C VAL A 14 0.28 5.21 13.13
N GLU A 15 1.47 4.64 12.99
CA GLU A 15 2.60 5.19 12.25
C GLU A 15 3.09 4.18 11.20
N TRP A 16 2.58 4.26 9.97
CA TRP A 16 2.93 3.30 8.91
C TRP A 16 4.36 3.43 8.40
N GLY A 17 5.02 4.57 8.62
CA GLY A 17 6.38 4.81 8.13
C GLY A 17 7.41 3.77 8.60
N TRP A 18 7.34 3.31 9.84
CA TRP A 18 8.26 2.27 10.33
C TRP A 18 7.94 0.89 9.74
N VAL A 19 6.67 0.54 9.55
CA VAL A 19 6.27 -0.70 8.87
C VAL A 19 6.81 -0.71 7.44
N LEU A 20 6.61 0.40 6.71
CA LEU A 20 7.10 0.54 5.35
C LEU A 20 8.63 0.44 5.28
N ARG A 21 9.37 1.00 6.26
CA ARG A 21 10.84 0.82 6.34
C ARG A 21 11.23 -0.65 6.45
N HIS A 22 10.53 -1.43 7.26
CA HIS A 22 10.80 -2.87 7.36
C HIS A 22 10.52 -3.60 6.05
N LEU A 23 9.40 -3.30 5.39
CA LEU A 23 9.05 -3.89 4.09
C LEU A 23 10.08 -3.53 3.01
N VAL A 24 10.53 -2.27 2.95
CA VAL A 24 11.61 -1.84 2.04
C VAL A 24 12.91 -2.59 2.34
N ASN A 25 13.27 -2.73 3.61
CA ASN A 25 14.47 -3.47 4.02
C ASN A 25 14.37 -4.96 3.68
N ASP A 26 13.21 -5.58 3.87
CA ASP A 26 13.01 -6.98 3.48
C ASP A 26 13.12 -7.15 1.96
N TYR A 27 12.56 -6.23 1.19
CA TYR A 27 12.68 -6.23 -0.26
C TYR A 27 14.12 -5.99 -0.72
N ALA A 28 14.86 -5.12 -0.05
CA ALA A 28 16.28 -4.86 -0.34
C ALA A 28 17.15 -6.12 -0.18
N LYS A 29 16.84 -6.99 0.80
CA LYS A 29 17.57 -8.27 1.02
C LYS A 29 17.49 -9.23 -0.17
N THR A 30 16.50 -9.06 -1.05
CA THR A 30 16.36 -9.87 -2.27
C THR A 30 17.34 -9.46 -3.39
N GLY A 31 18.06 -8.35 -3.24
CA GLY A 31 18.89 -7.75 -4.27
C GLY A 31 18.10 -6.87 -5.27
N ALA A 32 16.78 -6.81 -5.18
CA ALA A 32 15.95 -6.05 -6.12
C ALA A 32 16.16 -4.53 -6.04
N LEU A 33 16.77 -4.04 -4.95
CA LEU A 33 17.11 -2.62 -4.77
C LEU A 33 18.59 -2.32 -4.91
N ASP A 34 19.37 -3.18 -5.57
CA ASP A 34 20.80 -2.93 -5.78
C ASP A 34 21.00 -1.63 -6.57
N GLY A 35 21.81 -0.72 -6.03
CA GLY A 35 22.03 0.63 -6.58
C GLY A 35 20.87 1.62 -6.39
N VAL A 36 19.85 1.25 -5.59
CA VAL A 36 18.71 2.10 -5.25
C VAL A 36 18.67 2.34 -3.75
N THR A 37 18.59 3.60 -3.34
CA THR A 37 18.32 4.00 -1.95
C THR A 37 16.88 4.45 -1.84
N VAL A 38 16.15 3.95 -0.85
CA VAL A 38 14.76 4.35 -0.58
C VAL A 38 14.69 4.97 0.81
N ASP A 39 14.46 6.29 0.85
CA ASP A 39 14.11 6.98 2.09
C ASP A 39 12.60 6.83 2.32
N VAL A 40 12.19 6.63 3.57
CA VAL A 40 10.78 6.48 3.93
C VAL A 40 10.35 7.66 4.79
N ASP A 41 9.33 8.39 4.31
CA ASP A 41 8.66 9.46 5.06
C ASP A 41 7.76 8.91 6.17
N GLU A 42 7.42 9.73 7.14
CA GLU A 42 6.50 9.35 8.24
C GLU A 42 5.02 9.45 7.86
N GLY A 43 4.71 10.04 6.73
CA GLY A 43 3.34 10.34 6.29
C GLY A 43 2.82 11.67 6.80
N TYR A 44 1.75 12.15 6.18
CA TYR A 44 1.04 13.36 6.61
C TYR A 44 0.23 13.08 7.88
N PHE A 45 0.28 13.98 8.87
CA PHE A 45 -0.50 13.80 10.09
C PHE A 45 -1.97 14.15 9.86
N VAL A 46 -2.86 13.22 10.19
CA VAL A 46 -4.31 13.40 10.14
C VAL A 46 -4.91 13.03 11.50
N GLU A 47 -5.66 13.94 12.09
CA GLU A 47 -6.36 13.72 13.35
C GLU A 47 -7.64 12.89 13.13
N SER A 48 -7.46 11.65 12.68
CA SER A 48 -8.56 10.72 12.45
C SER A 48 -8.10 9.29 12.70
N THR A 49 -9.02 8.40 13.03
CA THR A 49 -8.71 6.98 13.16
C THR A 49 -8.72 6.31 11.79
N SER A 50 -7.89 5.29 11.61
CA SER A 50 -7.80 4.52 10.35
C SER A 50 -9.11 3.85 9.92
N GLU A 51 -10.07 3.73 10.83
CA GLU A 51 -11.37 3.09 10.60
C GLU A 51 -12.42 4.05 9.99
N LYS A 52 -12.20 5.38 10.13
CA LYS A 52 -13.06 6.41 9.53
C LYS A 52 -12.36 7.02 8.32
N ARG A 53 -12.65 6.50 7.15
CA ARG A 53 -12.21 7.08 5.87
C ARG A 53 -13.44 7.65 5.16
N ASP A 54 -13.95 8.74 5.69
CA ASP A 54 -14.94 9.57 4.99
C ASP A 54 -14.26 10.49 3.95
N GLU A 55 -15.07 11.15 3.16
CA GLU A 55 -14.62 12.04 2.08
C GLU A 55 -13.75 13.20 2.59
N GLU A 56 -14.04 13.73 3.79
CA GLU A 56 -13.26 14.81 4.40
C GLU A 56 -11.84 14.32 4.73
N VAL A 57 -11.71 13.17 5.37
CA VAL A 57 -10.40 12.57 5.70
C VAL A 57 -9.61 12.28 4.44
N LEU A 58 -10.25 11.75 3.40
CA LEU A 58 -9.59 11.49 2.11
C LEU A 58 -9.12 12.78 1.44
N ALA A 59 -9.91 13.87 1.51
CA ALA A 59 -9.50 15.15 0.98
C ALA A 59 -8.27 15.71 1.72
N LEU A 60 -8.23 15.63 3.05
CA LEU A 60 -7.08 16.04 3.86
C LEU A 60 -5.82 15.23 3.53
N ILE A 61 -5.95 13.91 3.38
CA ILE A 61 -4.85 13.03 2.97
C ILE A 61 -4.31 13.45 1.60
N ASN A 62 -5.19 13.67 0.62
CA ASN A 62 -4.79 14.09 -0.71
C ASN A 62 -4.00 15.42 -0.70
N VAL A 63 -4.47 16.41 0.04
CA VAL A 63 -3.78 17.70 0.21
C VAL A 63 -2.42 17.50 0.88
N GLY A 64 -2.37 16.68 1.93
CA GLY A 64 -1.13 16.37 2.64
C GLY A 64 -0.08 15.73 1.75
N ILE A 65 -0.46 14.74 0.94
CA ILE A 65 0.41 14.09 -0.04
C ILE A 65 0.94 15.10 -1.07
N ILE A 66 0.08 15.95 -1.63
CA ILE A 66 0.49 16.96 -2.62
C ILE A 66 1.54 17.90 -2.01
N ASN A 67 1.37 18.33 -0.76
CA ASN A 67 2.32 19.21 -0.09
C ASN A 67 3.67 18.51 0.13
N LYS A 68 3.67 17.27 0.64
CA LYS A 68 4.91 16.49 0.82
C LYS A 68 5.66 16.26 -0.49
N VAL A 69 4.94 15.94 -1.56
CA VAL A 69 5.56 15.74 -2.87
C VAL A 69 6.22 17.02 -3.38
N LYS A 70 5.58 18.19 -3.17
CA LYS A 70 6.21 19.50 -3.49
C LYS A 70 7.45 19.77 -2.66
N GLU A 71 7.41 19.48 -1.36
CA GLU A 71 8.56 19.62 -0.46
C GLU A 71 9.74 18.78 -0.95
N TYR A 72 9.52 17.51 -1.25
CA TYR A 72 10.58 16.62 -1.74
C TYR A 72 11.12 17.03 -3.10
N ALA A 73 10.25 17.46 -4.01
CA ALA A 73 10.70 18.00 -5.31
C ALA A 73 11.58 19.24 -5.16
N ALA A 74 11.28 20.11 -4.20
CA ALA A 74 12.07 21.31 -3.95
C ALA A 74 13.47 21.01 -3.39
N THR A 75 13.68 19.83 -2.78
CA THR A 75 15.01 19.46 -2.26
C THR A 75 16.03 19.13 -3.33
N GLY A 76 15.60 18.71 -4.52
CA GLY A 76 16.46 18.20 -5.60
C GLY A 76 17.25 16.94 -5.25
N LYS A 77 16.90 16.24 -4.15
CA LYS A 77 17.64 15.07 -3.65
C LYS A 77 17.21 13.75 -4.25
N TYR A 78 15.99 13.68 -4.77
CA TYR A 78 15.34 12.43 -5.16
C TYR A 78 15.14 12.35 -6.66
N ASP A 79 15.31 11.16 -7.19
CA ASP A 79 15.09 10.83 -8.60
C ASP A 79 13.62 10.49 -8.89
N ALA A 80 12.86 10.02 -7.88
CA ALA A 80 11.42 9.77 -7.98
C ALA A 80 10.75 9.69 -6.60
N VAL A 81 9.41 9.81 -6.60
CA VAL A 81 8.54 9.63 -5.43
C VAL A 81 7.68 8.38 -5.64
N VAL A 82 7.59 7.57 -4.60
CA VAL A 82 6.70 6.40 -4.51
C VAL A 82 5.62 6.73 -3.48
N LEU A 83 4.38 6.87 -3.92
CA LEU A 83 3.23 7.01 -3.02
C LEU A 83 2.72 5.63 -2.67
N THR A 84 2.61 5.32 -1.38
CA THR A 84 2.06 4.07 -0.90
C THR A 84 0.62 4.23 -0.43
N GLY A 85 -0.02 3.12 -0.06
CA GLY A 85 -1.42 3.10 0.35
C GLY A 85 -2.36 2.51 -0.70
N GLY A 86 -3.31 1.74 -0.21
CA GLY A 86 -4.17 0.87 -1.03
C GLY A 86 -5.22 1.57 -1.90
N ILE A 87 -5.24 2.91 -1.98
CA ILE A 87 -6.18 3.68 -2.80
C ILE A 87 -5.49 4.83 -3.56
N ASP A 88 -4.17 4.81 -3.69
CA ASP A 88 -3.36 5.83 -4.38
C ASP A 88 -3.75 7.29 -4.02
N PRO A 89 -3.81 7.67 -2.74
CA PRO A 89 -4.26 9.00 -2.38
C PRO A 89 -3.32 10.07 -2.92
N GLY A 90 -3.88 11.10 -3.54
CA GLY A 90 -3.13 12.22 -4.09
C GLY A 90 -2.30 11.95 -5.35
N PHE A 91 -2.23 10.70 -5.83
CA PHE A 91 -1.33 10.29 -6.91
C PHE A 91 -1.51 11.08 -8.20
N ILE A 92 -2.73 11.16 -8.72
CA ILE A 92 -2.98 11.87 -9.99
C ILE A 92 -2.67 13.37 -9.84
N ALA A 93 -3.09 13.97 -8.70
CA ALA A 93 -2.82 15.38 -8.45
C ALA A 93 -1.31 15.66 -8.28
N ALA A 94 -0.57 14.75 -7.62
CA ALA A 94 0.88 14.84 -7.50
C ALA A 94 1.57 14.82 -8.87
N ARG A 95 1.18 13.91 -9.77
CA ARG A 95 1.69 13.86 -11.15
C ARG A 95 1.42 15.17 -11.90
N VAL A 96 0.21 15.70 -11.81
CA VAL A 96 -0.15 16.97 -12.46
C VAL A 96 0.66 18.13 -11.92
N VAL A 97 0.84 18.21 -10.59
CA VAL A 97 1.60 19.30 -9.94
C VAL A 97 3.08 19.26 -10.25
N LEU A 98 3.67 18.07 -10.31
CA LEU A 98 5.11 17.93 -10.59
C LEU A 98 5.44 17.87 -12.08
N GLN A 99 4.49 17.40 -12.90
CA GLN A 99 4.70 17.21 -14.33
C GLN A 99 6.03 16.48 -14.60
N ASP A 100 6.95 17.14 -15.36
CA ASP A 100 8.23 16.53 -15.76
C ASP A 100 9.37 16.77 -14.74
N ARG A 101 9.09 17.44 -13.61
CA ARG A 101 10.13 17.81 -12.63
C ARG A 101 10.61 16.65 -11.78
N LEU A 102 9.71 15.73 -11.43
CA LEU A 102 10.01 14.56 -10.60
C LEU A 102 8.99 13.45 -10.89
N PRO A 103 9.41 12.28 -11.34
CA PRO A 103 8.51 11.14 -11.53
C PRO A 103 7.80 10.76 -10.24
N VAL A 104 6.50 10.45 -10.36
CA VAL A 104 5.67 9.97 -9.23
C VAL A 104 4.99 8.69 -9.65
N THR A 105 5.05 7.67 -8.80
CA THR A 105 4.28 6.43 -8.96
C THR A 105 3.38 6.19 -7.76
N GLY A 106 2.24 5.54 -8.00
CA GLY A 106 1.29 5.09 -6.98
C GLY A 106 1.35 3.58 -6.80
N ALA A 107 1.07 3.09 -5.61
CA ALA A 107 1.17 1.67 -5.29
C ALA A 107 0.17 0.84 -6.11
N ILE A 108 -1.11 1.21 -6.13
CA ILE A 108 -2.16 0.49 -6.88
C ILE A 108 -1.97 0.63 -8.38
N HIS A 109 -1.64 1.83 -8.86
CA HIS A 109 -1.32 2.04 -10.26
C HIS A 109 -0.20 1.10 -10.73
N SER A 110 0.90 1.00 -9.97
CA SER A 110 2.02 0.11 -10.29
C SER A 110 1.65 -1.37 -10.16
N ALA A 111 0.92 -1.74 -9.11
CA ALA A 111 0.49 -3.12 -8.88
C ALA A 111 -0.43 -3.64 -10.01
N LEU A 112 -1.38 -2.82 -10.47
CA LEU A 112 -2.25 -3.18 -11.61
C LEU A 112 -1.46 -3.35 -12.91
N HIS A 113 -0.44 -2.51 -13.16
CA HIS A 113 0.44 -2.70 -14.31
C HIS A 113 1.19 -4.03 -14.23
N VAL A 114 1.82 -4.34 -13.09
CA VAL A 114 2.54 -5.61 -12.90
C VAL A 114 1.57 -6.79 -13.01
N ALA A 115 0.42 -6.74 -12.33
CA ALA A 115 -0.60 -7.78 -12.42
C ALA A 115 -1.06 -8.03 -13.86
N SER A 116 -1.19 -6.98 -14.66
CA SER A 116 -1.60 -7.09 -16.06
C SER A 116 -0.55 -7.76 -16.98
N LEU A 117 0.70 -7.85 -16.54
CA LEU A 117 1.77 -8.56 -17.26
C LEU A 117 1.78 -10.06 -16.96
N ILE A 118 1.24 -10.47 -15.80
CA ILE A 118 1.26 -11.85 -15.33
C ILE A 118 -0.09 -12.53 -15.40
N GLY A 119 -1.19 -11.75 -15.54
CA GLY A 119 -2.56 -12.29 -15.57
C GLY A 119 -3.52 -11.41 -16.35
N GLU A 120 -4.69 -11.99 -16.61
CA GLU A 120 -5.82 -11.32 -17.30
C GLU A 120 -6.94 -10.93 -16.33
N ARG A 121 -6.96 -11.50 -15.13
CA ARG A 121 -8.06 -11.38 -14.16
C ARG A 121 -7.49 -11.11 -12.78
N THR A 122 -7.43 -9.85 -12.40
CA THR A 122 -6.84 -9.41 -11.11
C THR A 122 -7.93 -9.20 -10.06
N SER A 123 -7.70 -9.66 -8.84
CA SER A 123 -8.47 -9.28 -7.66
C SER A 123 -7.60 -8.50 -6.69
N GLU A 124 -8.19 -7.52 -6.00
CA GLU A 124 -7.53 -6.82 -4.89
C GLU A 124 -8.15 -7.19 -3.55
N ILE A 125 -7.30 -7.35 -2.53
CA ILE A 125 -7.71 -7.58 -1.14
C ILE A 125 -7.49 -6.31 -0.32
N HIS A 126 -8.54 -5.82 0.30
CA HIS A 126 -8.57 -4.64 1.16
C HIS A 126 -9.14 -4.96 2.54
N THR A 127 -9.03 -4.02 3.49
CA THR A 127 -9.59 -4.13 4.85
C THR A 127 -10.67 -3.10 5.14
N VAL A 128 -10.87 -2.12 4.28
CA VAL A 128 -11.84 -1.03 4.48
C VAL A 128 -12.93 -1.12 3.42
N PRO A 129 -14.21 -1.33 3.79
CA PRO A 129 -15.30 -1.51 2.82
C PRO A 129 -15.45 -0.38 1.80
N SER A 130 -15.28 0.88 2.22
CA SER A 130 -15.32 2.04 1.31
C SER A 130 -14.25 2.01 0.22
N SER A 131 -13.14 1.29 0.45
CA SER A 131 -12.07 1.16 -0.56
C SER A 131 -12.54 0.43 -1.82
N SER A 132 -13.53 -0.45 -1.75
CA SER A 132 -13.98 -1.24 -2.90
C SER A 132 -14.50 -0.39 -4.05
N LEU A 133 -15.27 0.66 -3.76
CA LEU A 133 -15.77 1.59 -4.77
C LEU A 133 -14.64 2.46 -5.34
N ILE A 134 -13.78 2.97 -4.47
CA ILE A 134 -12.64 3.81 -4.86
C ILE A 134 -11.72 3.04 -5.80
N VAL A 135 -11.35 1.81 -5.44
CA VAL A 135 -10.44 0.96 -6.23
C VAL A 135 -11.03 0.60 -7.59
N ARG A 136 -12.33 0.32 -7.66
CA ARG A 136 -13.00 0.10 -8.96
C ARG A 136 -12.89 1.32 -9.88
N HIS A 137 -13.17 2.51 -9.35
CA HIS A 137 -12.99 3.76 -10.10
C HIS A 137 -11.53 4.01 -10.50
N LEU A 138 -10.56 3.66 -9.64
CA LEU A 138 -9.15 3.75 -10.00
C LEU A 138 -8.80 2.75 -11.10
N GLY A 139 -9.27 1.51 -11.02
CA GLY A 139 -9.08 0.50 -12.07
C GLY A 139 -9.58 0.98 -13.44
N GLU A 140 -10.77 1.55 -13.49
CA GLU A 140 -11.32 2.16 -14.73
C GLU A 140 -10.45 3.33 -15.20
N ARG A 141 -10.11 4.25 -14.31
CA ARG A 141 -9.31 5.45 -14.60
C ARG A 141 -7.91 5.12 -15.10
N TYR A 142 -7.33 4.01 -14.62
CA TYR A 142 -6.00 3.54 -15.04
C TYR A 142 -6.03 2.64 -16.27
N GLY A 143 -7.22 2.33 -16.80
CA GLY A 143 -7.38 1.48 -17.97
C GLY A 143 -7.40 -0.03 -17.68
N PHE A 144 -7.55 -0.42 -16.42
CA PHE A 144 -7.57 -1.82 -15.97
C PHE A 144 -8.97 -2.30 -15.54
N GLY A 145 -10.03 -1.52 -15.76
CA GLY A 145 -11.39 -1.86 -15.31
C GLY A 145 -11.86 -3.23 -15.76
N ALA A 146 -11.55 -3.63 -17.01
CA ALA A 146 -11.90 -4.96 -17.52
C ALA A 146 -11.09 -6.10 -16.88
N LYS A 147 -9.88 -5.84 -16.40
CA LYS A 147 -8.99 -6.83 -15.75
C LYS A 147 -9.23 -6.92 -14.25
N LEU A 148 -9.68 -5.85 -13.59
CA LEU A 148 -9.99 -5.83 -12.17
C LEU A 148 -11.36 -6.49 -11.91
N VAL A 149 -11.36 -7.80 -11.71
CA VAL A 149 -12.61 -8.59 -11.63
C VAL A 149 -13.26 -8.52 -10.26
N ALA A 150 -12.51 -8.29 -9.19
CA ALA A 150 -13.06 -8.14 -7.84
C ALA A 150 -12.19 -7.27 -6.94
N VAL A 151 -12.83 -6.64 -5.96
CA VAL A 151 -12.21 -6.04 -4.77
C VAL A 151 -12.85 -6.70 -3.57
N ARG A 152 -12.07 -7.47 -2.83
CA ARG A 152 -12.53 -8.22 -1.66
C ARG A 152 -12.11 -7.51 -0.38
N ILE A 153 -12.94 -7.58 0.62
CA ILE A 153 -12.66 -7.01 1.94
C ILE A 153 -12.40 -8.15 2.91
N SER A 154 -11.21 -8.16 3.51
CA SER A 154 -10.86 -9.11 4.57
C SER A 154 -11.61 -8.80 5.87
N GLY A 155 -11.75 -9.78 6.75
CA GLY A 155 -12.54 -9.69 7.97
C GLY A 155 -11.85 -8.94 9.12
N HIS A 156 -10.54 -8.64 9.01
CA HIS A 156 -9.80 -7.90 10.04
C HIS A 156 -9.62 -6.43 9.69
N THR A 157 -9.36 -5.58 10.68
CA THR A 157 -9.07 -4.16 10.47
C THR A 157 -7.57 -3.89 10.41
N SER A 158 -7.18 -2.80 9.72
CA SER A 158 -5.79 -2.33 9.70
C SER A 158 -5.25 -2.07 11.11
N THR A 159 -6.09 -1.53 12.00
CA THR A 159 -5.71 -1.24 13.40
C THR A 159 -5.44 -2.52 14.19
N ALA A 160 -6.22 -3.60 13.96
CA ALA A 160 -5.97 -4.87 14.62
C ALA A 160 -4.62 -5.45 14.21
N ALA A 161 -4.30 -5.45 12.93
CA ALA A 161 -3.00 -5.86 12.42
C ALA A 161 -1.86 -4.99 12.98
N TYR A 162 -2.02 -3.66 12.96
CA TYR A 162 -1.01 -2.74 13.45
C TYR A 162 -0.65 -2.99 14.93
N ARG A 163 -1.64 -3.22 15.80
CA ARG A 163 -1.40 -3.49 17.23
C ARG A 163 -0.56 -4.75 17.47
N VAL A 164 -0.67 -5.75 16.61
CA VAL A 164 0.21 -6.93 16.71
C VAL A 164 1.59 -6.60 16.18
N LEU A 165 1.68 -5.99 15.00
CA LEU A 165 2.96 -5.62 14.37
C LEU A 165 3.80 -4.69 15.25
N GLU A 166 3.18 -3.75 15.97
CA GLU A 166 3.85 -2.75 16.80
C GLU A 166 4.73 -3.38 17.91
N LYS A 167 4.36 -4.57 18.39
CA LYS A 167 5.16 -5.32 19.36
C LYS A 167 6.53 -5.73 18.82
N TYR A 168 6.63 -5.86 17.49
CA TYR A 168 7.80 -6.35 16.76
C TYR A 168 8.56 -5.26 16.03
N ARG A 169 8.41 -4.00 16.47
CA ARG A 169 9.12 -2.87 15.83
C ARG A 169 10.63 -3.03 15.86
N ALA A 170 11.19 -3.66 16.91
CA ALA A 170 12.62 -3.96 17.02
C ALA A 170 12.97 -5.35 16.46
N ASP A 171 12.11 -6.34 16.67
CA ASP A 171 12.34 -7.75 16.35
C ASP A 171 11.45 -8.21 15.19
N TRP A 172 11.49 -7.46 14.10
CA TRP A 172 10.57 -7.58 12.96
C TRP A 172 10.41 -8.99 12.38
N PRO A 173 11.47 -9.83 12.24
CA PRO A 173 11.31 -11.19 11.72
C PRO A 173 10.41 -12.07 12.60
N GLU A 174 10.43 -11.88 13.91
CA GLU A 174 9.71 -12.72 14.89
C GLU A 174 8.19 -12.52 14.86
N ARG A 175 7.70 -11.44 14.21
CA ARG A 175 6.27 -11.14 14.11
C ARG A 175 5.44 -12.29 13.52
N LEU A 176 6.00 -13.02 12.59
CA LEU A 176 5.30 -14.10 11.87
C LEU A 176 5.00 -15.32 12.78
N GLU A 177 5.71 -15.42 13.90
CA GLU A 177 5.49 -16.45 14.91
C GLU A 177 4.46 -16.05 15.98
N ASP A 178 3.98 -14.77 15.97
CA ASP A 178 2.96 -14.33 16.94
C ASP A 178 1.62 -15.03 16.66
N PRO A 179 1.08 -15.83 17.60
CA PRO A 179 -0.20 -16.50 17.43
C PRO A 179 -1.37 -15.53 17.17
N ALA A 180 -1.24 -14.26 17.55
CA ALA A 180 -2.24 -13.23 17.24
C ALA A 180 -2.25 -12.80 15.77
N LEU A 181 -1.19 -13.04 14.99
CA LEU A 181 -1.20 -12.85 13.55
C LEU A 181 -1.89 -13.99 12.80
N LYS A 182 -1.93 -15.19 13.36
CA LYS A 182 -2.48 -16.35 12.66
C LYS A 182 -3.93 -16.14 12.14
N PRO A 183 -4.89 -15.64 12.94
CA PRO A 183 -6.24 -15.37 12.43
C PRO A 183 -6.25 -14.34 11.28
N ILE A 184 -5.36 -13.35 11.32
CA ILE A 184 -5.23 -12.34 10.26
C ILE A 184 -4.67 -12.97 8.99
N MET A 185 -3.64 -13.80 9.11
CA MET A 185 -3.05 -14.54 7.99
C MET A 185 -4.05 -15.51 7.36
N ASP A 186 -4.78 -16.26 8.20
CA ASP A 186 -5.81 -17.21 7.73
C ASP A 186 -6.93 -16.47 6.96
N ASP A 187 -7.35 -15.30 7.42
CA ASP A 187 -8.36 -14.46 6.76
C ASP A 187 -7.85 -13.90 5.42
N ILE A 188 -6.59 -13.44 5.36
CA ILE A 188 -5.95 -13.01 4.11
C ILE A 188 -5.90 -14.17 3.12
N ALA A 189 -5.45 -15.35 3.57
CA ALA A 189 -5.38 -16.55 2.74
C ALA A 189 -6.77 -16.97 2.22
N ALA A 190 -7.79 -16.98 3.08
CA ALA A 190 -9.17 -17.26 2.70
C ALA A 190 -9.68 -16.26 1.65
N SER A 191 -9.36 -14.96 1.81
CA SER A 191 -9.73 -13.93 0.85
C SER A 191 -9.05 -14.13 -0.52
N CYS A 192 -7.78 -14.55 -0.52
CA CYS A 192 -7.05 -14.88 -1.75
C CYS A 192 -7.63 -16.13 -2.44
N ILE A 193 -7.92 -17.19 -1.69
CA ILE A 193 -8.55 -18.42 -2.21
C ILE A 193 -9.91 -18.09 -2.83
N ALA A 194 -10.75 -17.34 -2.13
CA ALA A 194 -12.04 -16.92 -2.65
C ALA A 194 -11.93 -16.02 -3.89
N ALA A 195 -10.88 -15.20 -4.01
CA ALA A 195 -10.61 -14.44 -5.23
C ALA A 195 -10.37 -15.37 -6.44
N VAL A 196 -9.63 -16.46 -6.23
CA VAL A 196 -9.37 -17.45 -7.29
C VAL A 196 -10.63 -18.28 -7.59
N GLU A 197 -11.27 -18.86 -6.58
CA GLU A 197 -12.37 -19.80 -6.77
C GLU A 197 -13.66 -19.15 -7.22
N GLU A 198 -14.05 -18.03 -6.60
CA GLU A 198 -15.33 -17.37 -6.85
C GLU A 198 -15.22 -16.31 -7.99
N ASN A 199 -14.12 -15.54 -8.02
CA ASN A 199 -13.94 -14.47 -9.00
C ASN A 199 -13.11 -14.91 -10.20
N ARG A 200 -12.52 -16.12 -10.17
CA ARG A 200 -11.62 -16.65 -11.20
C ARG A 200 -10.43 -15.72 -11.46
N ALA A 201 -9.90 -15.12 -10.40
CA ALA A 201 -8.71 -14.32 -10.50
C ALA A 201 -7.49 -15.22 -10.75
N ASP A 202 -6.59 -14.80 -11.63
CA ASP A 202 -5.30 -15.44 -11.90
C ASP A 202 -4.14 -14.66 -11.29
N SER A 203 -4.44 -13.47 -10.76
CA SER A 203 -3.52 -12.65 -9.98
C SER A 203 -4.26 -11.95 -8.83
N VAL A 204 -3.55 -11.77 -7.69
CA VAL A 204 -4.11 -11.12 -6.50
C VAL A 204 -3.16 -10.05 -6.00
N ILE A 205 -3.69 -8.85 -5.72
CA ILE A 205 -2.96 -7.73 -5.13
C ILE A 205 -3.36 -7.61 -3.65
N LEU A 206 -2.37 -7.65 -2.75
CA LEU A 206 -2.54 -7.25 -1.36
C LEU A 206 -2.35 -5.74 -1.26
N ALA A 207 -3.46 -5.01 -1.17
CA ALA A 207 -3.48 -3.57 -1.42
C ALA A 207 -3.00 -2.68 -0.27
N CYS A 208 -2.74 -3.23 0.91
CA CYS A 208 -2.33 -2.45 2.08
C CYS A 208 -1.01 -2.98 2.65
N GLU A 209 -0.18 -2.07 3.15
CA GLU A 209 1.13 -2.40 3.72
C GLU A 209 1.02 -3.43 4.87
N HIS A 210 0.00 -3.34 5.70
CA HIS A 210 -0.19 -4.29 6.80
C HIS A 210 -0.55 -5.70 6.32
N LEU A 211 -1.25 -5.85 5.19
CA LEU A 211 -1.50 -7.16 4.59
C LEU A 211 -0.18 -7.83 4.21
N GLN A 212 0.70 -7.07 3.54
CA GLN A 212 2.04 -7.54 3.19
C GLN A 212 2.89 -7.83 4.43
N ALA A 213 2.82 -6.96 5.45
CA ALA A 213 3.55 -7.13 6.70
C ALA A 213 3.13 -8.40 7.47
N CYS A 214 1.86 -8.81 7.38
CA CYS A 214 1.35 -10.00 8.03
C CYS A 214 1.65 -11.31 7.27
N THR A 215 1.96 -11.25 5.97
CA THR A 215 2.19 -12.45 5.15
C THR A 215 3.65 -12.81 4.97
N GLY A 216 4.58 -11.99 5.47
CA GLY A 216 5.99 -12.13 5.17
C GLY A 216 6.36 -11.70 3.74
N ALA A 217 7.65 -11.72 3.41
CA ALA A 217 8.07 -11.54 2.04
C ALA A 217 7.55 -12.71 1.20
N CYS A 218 6.70 -12.47 0.21
CA CYS A 218 6.32 -13.46 -0.79
C CYS A 218 7.57 -13.89 -1.55
N GLY A 219 8.11 -15.05 -1.22
CA GLY A 219 9.31 -15.55 -1.88
C GLY A 219 9.87 -16.80 -1.24
N SER A 220 9.06 -17.84 -1.16
CA SER A 220 9.54 -19.25 -1.16
C SER A 220 8.34 -20.17 -1.18
N ALA A 221 7.79 -20.38 -2.35
CA ALA A 221 7.03 -21.58 -2.65
C ALA A 221 7.66 -22.21 -3.88
#